data_fd297867351059415e17025becec6f10
#
_entry.id   fd297867351059415e17025becec6f10
#
_cell.length_a   1.000
_cell.length_b   1.000
_cell.length_c   1.000
_cell.angle_alpha   90.00
_cell.angle_beta   90.00
_cell.angle_gamma   90.00
#
_symmetry.space_group_name_H-M   'P 1'
#
loop_
_entity.id
_entity.type
_entity.pdbx_description
1 polymer ?
#
loop_
_entity_poly.entity_id
_entity_poly.type
_entity_poly.pdbx_seq_one_letter_code
_entity_poly.pdbx_strand_id
1 'polypeptide(L)'
;EGEGALADYEVDVLEGEVVLDVIFRIQATQATDLAVRWNCKAGKCGSCSVEINGKPTLMCMTRMNTFEENETITVTPLRTFPVTRDLVTDVSFNYAKAREVPAFTPPVGLEPGDYRMSQQDVSRSQEFRKCIECFLCQDTCHVIRDHEENKTNFAGPRVLMRVAELEMHPLDTLDRTRMAQEELGLGYCNITKCCTESCPEHIKITDNALIPLKERVVDVKYDPVKWLGNKIRVRSSKD
;
A
#
# COMPACT_ATOMS: atom_id res chain seq x y z
N GLU A 1 -8.49 10.58 25.23
CA GLU A 1 -8.20 10.89 23.83
C GLU A 1 -8.84 12.24 23.55
N GLY A 2 -8.01 13.30 23.30
CA GLY A 2 -8.52 14.63 23.01
C GLY A 2 -9.03 14.71 21.57
N GLU A 3 -10.11 15.42 21.33
CA GLU A 3 -10.54 15.78 19.99
C GLU A 3 -9.48 16.73 19.39
N GLY A 4 -8.89 16.34 18.26
CA GLY A 4 -8.00 17.21 17.50
C GLY A 4 -8.78 18.32 16.81
N ALA A 5 -8.18 19.49 16.66
CA ALA A 5 -8.74 20.61 15.92
C ALA A 5 -7.75 21.11 14.86
N LEU A 6 -8.27 21.65 13.76
CA LEU A 6 -7.45 22.36 12.79
C LEU A 6 -6.98 23.70 13.40
N ALA A 7 -5.73 24.03 13.12
CA ALA A 7 -5.16 25.33 13.45
C ALA A 7 -4.78 26.05 12.15
N ASP A 8 -5.09 27.35 12.08
CA ASP A 8 -4.79 28.17 10.91
C ASP A 8 -3.43 28.86 11.06
N TYR A 9 -2.66 28.84 9.98
CA TYR A 9 -1.36 29.47 9.89
C TYR A 9 -1.26 30.28 8.61
N GLU A 10 -0.74 31.49 8.69
CA GLU A 10 -0.41 32.31 7.53
C GLU A 10 1.09 32.23 7.26
N VAL A 11 1.46 31.90 6.04
CA VAL A 11 2.86 31.67 5.67
C VAL A 11 3.11 32.14 4.24
N ASP A 12 4.15 32.97 4.07
CA ASP A 12 4.64 33.34 2.74
C ASP A 12 5.22 32.09 2.04
N VAL A 13 4.84 31.92 0.79
CA VAL A 13 5.33 30.82 -0.05
C VAL A 13 6.39 31.34 -1.00
N LEU A 14 7.55 30.68 -1.04
CA LEU A 14 8.63 31.02 -1.96
C LEU A 14 8.56 30.20 -3.24
N GLU A 15 9.16 30.69 -4.31
CA GLU A 15 9.21 29.99 -5.58
C GLU A 15 9.91 28.61 -5.43
N GLY A 16 9.28 27.58 -5.98
CA GLY A 16 9.84 26.22 -6.01
C GLY A 16 9.58 25.39 -4.74
N GLU A 17 8.95 25.93 -3.72
CA GLU A 17 8.65 25.20 -2.49
C GLU A 17 7.60 24.10 -2.66
N VAL A 18 7.69 23.11 -1.76
CA VAL A 18 6.70 22.06 -1.58
C VAL A 18 5.99 22.21 -0.25
N VAL A 19 4.85 21.54 -0.08
CA VAL A 19 4.07 21.60 1.16
C VAL A 19 4.94 21.28 2.41
N LEU A 20 5.88 20.35 2.30
CA LEU A 20 6.79 20.01 3.41
C LEU A 20 7.65 21.20 3.87
N ASP A 21 8.09 22.07 2.93
CA ASP A 21 8.91 23.24 3.27
C ASP A 21 8.07 24.28 4.03
N VAL A 22 6.80 24.44 3.62
CA VAL A 22 5.84 25.31 4.33
C VAL A 22 5.56 24.79 5.75
N ILE A 23 5.34 23.49 5.90
CA ILE A 23 5.16 22.87 7.23
C ILE A 23 6.40 23.08 8.12
N PHE A 24 7.61 22.98 7.58
CA PHE A 24 8.83 23.28 8.34
C PHE A 24 8.93 24.76 8.76
N ARG A 25 8.48 25.68 7.91
CA ARG A 25 8.43 27.10 8.25
C ARG A 25 7.44 27.36 9.37
N ILE A 26 6.25 26.76 9.33
CA ILE A 26 5.28 26.81 10.42
C ILE A 26 5.90 26.26 11.71
N GLN A 27 6.55 25.10 11.65
CA GLN A 27 7.21 24.49 12.79
C GLN A 27 8.32 25.38 13.37
N ALA A 28 9.08 26.05 12.52
CA ALA A 28 10.18 26.91 12.96
C ALA A 28 9.73 28.25 13.55
N THR A 29 8.58 28.79 13.13
CA THR A 29 8.21 30.18 13.43
C THR A 29 6.92 30.35 14.23
N GLN A 30 5.97 29.39 14.14
CA GLN A 30 4.62 29.56 14.69
C GLN A 30 4.21 28.41 15.63
N ALA A 31 4.59 27.16 15.34
CA ALA A 31 4.19 25.96 16.07
C ALA A 31 5.38 25.03 16.29
N THR A 32 6.28 25.40 17.19
CA THR A 32 7.57 24.69 17.42
C THR A 32 7.41 23.25 17.92
N ASP A 33 6.24 22.89 18.39
CA ASP A 33 5.90 21.54 18.88
C ASP A 33 5.05 20.72 17.89
N LEU A 34 4.79 21.24 16.69
CA LEU A 34 4.05 20.55 15.63
C LEU A 34 4.78 19.26 15.25
N ALA A 35 4.13 18.12 15.50
CA ALA A 35 4.67 16.82 15.15
C ALA A 35 4.48 16.52 13.67
N VAL A 36 5.59 16.31 12.95
CA VAL A 36 5.62 15.95 11.54
C VAL A 36 6.64 14.86 11.28
N ARG A 37 6.27 13.88 10.45
CA ARG A 37 7.19 12.81 10.05
C ARG A 37 7.75 13.10 8.66
N TRP A 38 9.06 13.01 8.52
CA TRP A 38 9.77 13.18 7.26
C TRP A 38 11.14 12.50 7.29
N ASN A 39 11.76 12.31 6.10
CA ASN A 39 13.13 11.79 6.02
C ASN A 39 13.82 12.23 4.70
N CYS A 40 13.52 11.60 3.55
CA CYS A 40 14.32 11.75 2.33
C CYS A 40 14.11 13.08 1.57
N LYS A 41 12.96 13.74 1.73
CA LYS A 41 12.52 14.94 0.97
C LYS A 41 12.50 14.77 -0.57
N ALA A 42 12.51 13.53 -1.06
CA ALA A 42 12.67 13.20 -2.48
C ALA A 42 11.67 12.14 -2.99
N GLY A 43 10.55 11.95 -2.30
CA GLY A 43 9.51 10.99 -2.70
C GLY A 43 9.92 9.52 -2.62
N LYS A 44 10.95 9.15 -1.82
CA LYS A 44 11.52 7.78 -1.83
C LYS A 44 11.40 7.01 -0.51
N CYS A 45 10.83 7.59 0.54
CA CYS A 45 10.74 6.92 1.85
C CYS A 45 9.31 6.82 2.40
N GLY A 46 8.34 7.51 1.81
CA GLY A 46 6.95 7.50 2.27
C GLY A 46 6.66 8.18 3.61
N SER A 47 7.69 8.67 4.34
CA SER A 47 7.52 9.17 5.70
C SER A 47 6.63 10.41 5.81
N CYS A 48 6.61 11.28 4.80
CA CYS A 48 5.85 12.53 4.79
C CYS A 48 4.43 12.39 4.22
N SER A 49 3.84 11.20 4.33
CA SER A 49 2.47 10.93 3.89
C SER A 49 1.44 11.62 4.77
N VAL A 50 0.53 12.35 4.15
CA VAL A 50 -0.58 13.08 4.79
C VAL A 50 -1.76 13.16 3.83
N GLU A 51 -2.89 13.73 4.26
CA GLU A 51 -3.93 14.21 3.36
C GLU A 51 -3.76 15.71 3.12
N ILE A 52 -3.73 16.14 1.86
CA ILE A 52 -3.75 17.55 1.45
C ILE A 52 -5.07 17.80 0.73
N ASN A 53 -5.88 18.71 1.24
CA ASN A 53 -7.25 18.98 0.77
C ASN A 53 -8.07 17.67 0.66
N GLY A 54 -7.93 16.77 1.66
CA GLY A 54 -8.60 15.47 1.74
C GLY A 54 -8.06 14.38 0.79
N LYS A 55 -6.96 14.65 0.07
CA LYS A 55 -6.33 13.70 -0.85
C LYS A 55 -5.03 13.15 -0.26
N PRO A 56 -4.90 11.82 -0.07
CA PRO A 56 -3.67 11.20 0.39
C PRO A 56 -2.51 11.45 -0.58
N THR A 57 -1.42 12.04 -0.09
CA THR A 57 -0.26 12.42 -0.91
C THR A 57 1.02 12.59 -0.07
N LEU A 58 2.16 12.79 -0.74
CA LEU A 58 3.45 13.08 -0.12
C LEU A 58 3.69 14.59 -0.05
N MET A 59 3.87 15.15 1.13
CA MET A 59 4.17 16.59 1.28
C MET A 59 5.42 17.03 0.50
N CYS A 60 6.45 16.20 0.43
CA CYS A 60 7.69 16.53 -0.27
C CYS A 60 7.58 16.50 -1.81
N MET A 61 6.47 15.99 -2.36
CA MET A 61 6.23 15.92 -3.79
C MET A 61 5.12 16.86 -4.26
N THR A 62 4.38 17.45 -3.32
CA THR A 62 3.29 18.38 -3.62
C THR A 62 3.83 19.80 -3.68
N ARG A 63 3.93 20.36 -4.88
CA ARG A 63 4.45 21.70 -5.12
C ARG A 63 3.44 22.75 -4.75
N MET A 64 3.87 23.86 -4.14
CA MET A 64 3.00 24.96 -3.75
C MET A 64 2.36 25.66 -4.94
N ASN A 65 3.02 25.71 -6.09
CA ASN A 65 2.48 26.31 -7.32
C ASN A 65 1.35 25.51 -7.99
N THR A 66 0.93 24.38 -7.41
CA THR A 66 -0.28 23.65 -7.84
C THR A 66 -1.56 24.20 -7.22
N PHE A 67 -1.44 25.09 -6.25
CA PHE A 67 -2.54 25.76 -5.56
C PHE A 67 -2.65 27.21 -6.06
N GLU A 68 -3.84 27.78 -5.95
CA GLU A 68 -4.07 29.17 -6.28
C GLU A 68 -3.45 30.12 -5.25
N GLU A 69 -3.18 31.36 -5.65
CA GLU A 69 -2.67 32.37 -4.72
C GLU A 69 -3.73 32.67 -3.64
N ASN A 70 -3.30 32.68 -2.38
CA ASN A 70 -4.16 32.82 -1.18
C ASN A 70 -5.20 31.69 -0.98
N GLU A 71 -5.03 30.52 -1.61
CA GLU A 71 -5.86 29.36 -1.32
C GLU A 71 -5.58 28.83 0.09
N THR A 72 -6.63 28.52 0.83
CA THR A 72 -6.50 27.80 2.12
C THR A 72 -6.25 26.32 1.85
N ILE A 73 -5.06 25.83 2.21
CA ILE A 73 -4.66 24.44 2.03
C ILE A 73 -4.82 23.71 3.35
N THR A 74 -5.66 22.68 3.37
CA THR A 74 -5.83 21.84 4.56
C THR A 74 -4.85 20.68 4.53
N VAL A 75 -4.04 20.52 5.58
CA VAL A 75 -3.12 19.39 5.77
C VAL A 75 -3.53 18.61 7.01
N THR A 76 -3.90 17.34 6.84
CA THR A 76 -4.37 16.48 7.92
C THR A 76 -3.59 15.16 7.96
N PRO A 77 -3.53 14.47 9.11
CA PRO A 77 -2.95 13.13 9.16
C PRO A 77 -3.72 12.15 8.28
N LEU A 78 -3.09 11.02 7.92
CA LEU A 78 -3.75 9.94 7.19
C LEU A 78 -4.94 9.42 8.01
N ARG A 79 -6.14 9.60 7.51
CA ARG A 79 -7.41 9.36 8.22
C ARG A 79 -7.65 7.89 8.57
N THR A 80 -7.12 6.98 7.77
CA THR A 80 -7.29 5.53 7.96
C THR A 80 -6.55 5.01 9.20
N PHE A 81 -5.56 5.72 9.70
CA PHE A 81 -4.72 5.26 10.80
C PHE A 81 -4.92 6.10 12.07
N PRO A 82 -4.79 5.49 13.27
CA PRO A 82 -4.86 6.23 14.51
C PRO A 82 -3.84 7.37 14.56
N VAL A 83 -4.28 8.55 15.00
CA VAL A 83 -3.40 9.70 15.17
C VAL A 83 -2.57 9.52 16.44
N THR A 84 -1.25 9.61 16.31
CA THR A 84 -0.33 9.63 17.45
C THR A 84 -0.21 11.07 18.00
N ARG A 85 0.07 12.01 17.08
CA ARG A 85 0.11 13.45 17.38
C ARG A 85 0.15 14.25 16.09
N ASP A 86 -0.64 15.29 15.95
CA ASP A 86 -0.72 16.22 14.82
C ASP A 86 -0.75 15.50 13.47
N LEU A 87 0.31 15.59 12.67
CA LEU A 87 0.41 14.92 11.35
C LEU A 87 1.01 13.52 11.41
N VAL A 88 1.28 12.99 12.60
CA VAL A 88 1.88 11.66 12.80
C VAL A 88 0.83 10.62 13.16
N THR A 89 0.75 9.56 12.39
CA THR A 89 -0.17 8.43 12.57
C THR A 89 0.57 7.14 12.91
N ASP A 90 -0.12 6.22 13.61
CA ASP A 90 0.36 4.85 13.85
C ASP A 90 0.01 3.95 12.67
N VAL A 91 1.01 3.60 11.89
CA VAL A 91 0.90 2.73 10.71
C VAL A 91 1.26 1.28 10.99
N SER A 92 1.39 0.88 12.26
CA SER A 92 1.81 -0.46 12.71
C SER A 92 0.92 -1.59 12.18
N PHE A 93 -0.37 -1.32 11.97
CA PHE A 93 -1.31 -2.25 11.32
C PHE A 93 -0.74 -2.87 10.04
N ASN A 94 -0.13 -2.04 9.19
CA ASN A 94 0.40 -2.50 7.90
C ASN A 94 1.55 -3.49 8.06
N TYR A 95 2.42 -3.24 9.03
CA TYR A 95 3.56 -4.12 9.32
C TYR A 95 3.11 -5.41 10.02
N ALA A 96 2.11 -5.33 10.90
CA ALA A 96 1.51 -6.51 11.51
C ALA A 96 0.93 -7.44 10.44
N LYS A 97 0.11 -6.90 9.54
CA LYS A 97 -0.48 -7.67 8.42
C LYS A 97 0.58 -8.18 7.43
N ALA A 98 1.63 -7.43 7.17
CA ALA A 98 2.72 -7.89 6.30
C ALA A 98 3.48 -9.09 6.88
N ARG A 99 3.60 -9.19 8.20
CA ARG A 99 4.25 -10.33 8.89
C ARG A 99 3.44 -11.63 8.81
N GLU A 100 2.14 -11.54 8.62
CA GLU A 100 1.27 -12.72 8.44
C GLU A 100 1.54 -13.41 7.09
N VAL A 101 2.07 -12.68 6.10
CA VAL A 101 2.37 -13.23 4.77
C VAL A 101 3.66 -14.05 4.81
N PRO A 102 3.61 -15.37 4.51
CA PRO A 102 4.80 -16.21 4.44
C PRO A 102 5.82 -15.67 3.44
N ALA A 103 7.09 -15.71 3.81
CA ALA A 103 8.18 -15.22 2.98
C ALA A 103 8.33 -16.07 1.69
N PHE A 104 9.14 -15.55 0.76
CA PHE A 104 9.56 -16.27 -0.42
C PHE A 104 10.18 -17.62 -0.05
N THR A 105 9.74 -18.69 -0.70
CA THR A 105 10.19 -20.05 -0.47
C THR A 105 10.70 -20.67 -1.78
N PRO A 106 12.03 -20.74 -1.98
CA PRO A 106 12.61 -21.29 -3.19
C PRO A 106 12.42 -22.81 -3.28
N PRO A 107 12.55 -23.39 -4.49
CA PRO A 107 12.60 -24.85 -4.68
C PRO A 107 13.76 -25.46 -3.89
N VAL A 108 13.55 -26.70 -3.41
CA VAL A 108 14.58 -27.46 -2.69
C VAL A 108 15.80 -27.67 -3.59
N GLY A 109 17.00 -27.42 -3.05
CA GLY A 109 18.27 -27.60 -3.77
C GLY A 109 18.71 -26.40 -4.60
N LEU A 110 17.97 -25.28 -4.59
CA LEU A 110 18.36 -24.04 -5.23
C LEU A 110 19.06 -23.15 -4.18
N GLU A 111 20.32 -22.81 -4.43
CA GLU A 111 21.11 -21.99 -3.50
C GLU A 111 20.94 -20.49 -3.80
N PRO A 112 21.12 -19.61 -2.78
CA PRO A 112 21.19 -18.18 -2.99
C PRO A 112 22.28 -17.81 -4.02
N GLY A 113 21.90 -17.12 -5.08
CA GLY A 113 22.78 -16.79 -6.23
C GLY A 113 22.40 -17.56 -7.51
N ASP A 114 21.69 -18.68 -7.40
CA ASP A 114 21.19 -19.44 -8.55
C ASP A 114 19.78 -19.06 -8.97
N TYR A 115 19.17 -18.07 -8.29
CA TYR A 115 17.81 -17.59 -8.57
C TYR A 115 17.76 -16.78 -9.88
N ARG A 116 17.65 -17.52 -10.99
CA ARG A 116 17.56 -16.91 -12.31
C ARG A 116 16.10 -16.85 -12.77
N MET A 117 15.71 -15.69 -13.26
CA MET A 117 14.39 -15.45 -13.82
C MET A 117 14.51 -15.05 -15.28
N SER A 118 13.50 -15.39 -16.08
CA SER A 118 13.37 -14.86 -17.43
C SER A 118 13.12 -13.35 -17.37
N GLN A 119 13.50 -12.61 -18.42
CA GLN A 119 13.23 -11.16 -18.48
C GLN A 119 11.71 -10.88 -18.40
N GLN A 120 10.90 -11.79 -18.94
CA GLN A 120 9.44 -11.66 -18.87
C GLN A 120 8.92 -11.74 -17.44
N ASP A 121 9.44 -12.67 -16.62
CA ASP A 121 9.05 -12.82 -15.22
C ASP A 121 9.54 -11.62 -14.36
N VAL A 122 10.77 -11.17 -14.62
CA VAL A 122 11.30 -9.94 -13.99
C VAL A 122 10.38 -8.76 -14.30
N SER A 123 10.01 -8.56 -15.56
CA SER A 123 9.16 -7.43 -15.96
C SER A 123 7.77 -7.49 -15.32
N ARG A 124 7.24 -8.69 -15.07
CA ARG A 124 5.94 -8.89 -14.41
C ARG A 124 5.97 -8.52 -12.92
N SER A 125 7.04 -8.88 -12.20
CA SER A 125 7.12 -8.72 -10.73
C SER A 125 7.87 -7.47 -10.28
N GLN A 126 8.73 -6.90 -11.13
CA GLN A 126 9.61 -5.77 -10.79
C GLN A 126 8.85 -4.50 -10.39
N GLU A 127 7.67 -4.28 -10.95
CA GLU A 127 6.85 -3.10 -10.65
C GLU A 127 6.55 -2.99 -9.16
N PHE A 128 6.25 -4.10 -8.49
CA PHE A 128 5.86 -4.11 -7.08
C PHE A 128 7.01 -3.76 -6.12
N ARG A 129 8.26 -3.98 -6.55
CA ARG A 129 9.47 -3.62 -5.79
C ARG A 129 9.72 -2.12 -5.68
N LYS A 130 9.05 -1.31 -6.50
CA LYS A 130 9.11 0.16 -6.41
C LYS A 130 8.39 0.70 -5.17
N CYS A 131 7.62 -0.14 -4.46
CA CYS A 131 6.83 0.29 -3.31
C CYS A 131 7.72 0.85 -2.19
N ILE A 132 7.48 2.11 -1.83
CA ILE A 132 8.20 2.85 -0.77
C ILE A 132 7.51 2.78 0.59
N GLU A 133 6.45 1.97 0.72
CA GLU A 133 5.67 1.79 1.96
C GLU A 133 5.10 3.11 2.55
N CYS A 134 4.66 3.98 1.67
CA CYS A 134 4.02 5.25 2.06
C CYS A 134 2.59 5.10 2.59
N PHE A 135 1.96 3.96 2.35
CA PHE A 135 0.58 3.61 2.76
C PHE A 135 -0.53 4.51 2.22
N LEU A 136 -0.26 5.38 1.25
CA LEU A 136 -1.29 6.20 0.59
C LEU A 136 -2.37 5.35 -0.07
N CYS A 137 -1.99 4.20 -0.65
CA CYS A 137 -2.92 3.24 -1.22
C CYS A 137 -3.85 2.60 -0.17
N GLN A 138 -3.39 2.45 1.07
CA GLN A 138 -4.20 2.01 2.20
C GLN A 138 -5.17 3.12 2.63
N ASP A 139 -4.66 4.34 2.75
CA ASP A 139 -5.43 5.50 3.20
C ASP A 139 -6.53 5.90 2.20
N THR A 140 -6.29 5.77 0.90
CA THR A 140 -7.28 6.06 -0.13
C THR A 140 -8.31 4.93 -0.34
N CYS A 141 -8.06 3.73 0.22
CA CYS A 141 -8.94 2.59 0.02
C CYS A 141 -10.25 2.73 0.80
N HIS A 142 -11.35 3.06 0.11
CA HIS A 142 -12.66 3.26 0.74
C HIS A 142 -13.16 2.05 1.55
N VAL A 143 -12.69 0.83 1.27
CA VAL A 143 -13.04 -0.37 2.03
C VAL A 143 -12.57 -0.29 3.49
N ILE A 144 -11.42 0.35 3.75
CA ILE A 144 -10.86 0.53 5.10
C ILE A 144 -10.92 1.97 5.58
N ARG A 145 -11.00 2.94 4.68
CA ARG A 145 -11.09 4.37 5.00
C ARG A 145 -12.44 4.75 5.59
N ASP A 146 -13.50 4.23 4.98
CA ASP A 146 -14.88 4.57 5.33
C ASP A 146 -15.52 3.52 6.24
N HIS A 147 -14.85 2.36 6.43
CA HIS A 147 -15.31 1.21 7.18
C HIS A 147 -14.16 0.61 8.00
N GLU A 148 -13.90 1.19 9.16
CA GLU A 148 -12.78 0.78 10.03
C GLU A 148 -12.89 -0.68 10.49
N GLU A 149 -14.10 -1.17 10.69
CA GLU A 149 -14.40 -2.56 11.05
C GLU A 149 -13.82 -3.58 10.06
N ASN A 150 -13.66 -3.19 8.79
CA ASN A 150 -13.10 -4.08 7.76
C ASN A 150 -11.61 -4.37 7.96
N LYS A 151 -10.87 -3.58 8.74
CA LYS A 151 -9.44 -3.83 9.02
C LYS A 151 -9.17 -5.19 9.66
N THR A 152 -10.14 -5.75 10.36
CA THR A 152 -10.05 -7.11 10.91
C THR A 152 -9.96 -8.17 9.81
N ASN A 153 -10.70 -8.00 8.73
CA ASN A 153 -10.92 -9.02 7.70
C ASN A 153 -10.29 -8.66 6.35
N PHE A 154 -9.78 -7.46 6.18
CA PHE A 154 -9.19 -6.97 4.94
C PHE A 154 -7.83 -6.31 5.18
N ALA A 155 -6.79 -6.95 4.68
CA ALA A 155 -5.42 -6.48 4.85
C ALA A 155 -5.08 -5.24 3.99
N GLY A 156 -5.92 -4.91 3.02
CA GLY A 156 -5.77 -3.75 2.15
C GLY A 156 -4.82 -3.96 0.95
N PRO A 157 -4.79 -2.98 0.04
CA PRO A 157 -4.11 -3.11 -1.24
C PRO A 157 -2.59 -3.29 -1.12
N ARG A 158 -1.93 -2.68 -0.12
CA ARG A 158 -0.47 -2.82 0.07
C ARG A 158 -0.06 -4.26 0.36
N VAL A 159 -0.78 -4.93 1.26
CA VAL A 159 -0.46 -6.30 1.65
C VAL A 159 -0.81 -7.28 0.53
N LEU A 160 -1.98 -7.12 -0.08
CA LEU A 160 -2.41 -7.95 -1.21
C LEU A 160 -1.49 -7.80 -2.43
N MET A 161 -0.95 -6.60 -2.69
CA MET A 161 0.08 -6.40 -3.72
C MET A 161 1.35 -7.20 -3.41
N ARG A 162 1.76 -7.27 -2.14
CA ARG A 162 2.91 -8.11 -1.74
C ARG A 162 2.64 -9.59 -1.95
N VAL A 163 1.43 -10.05 -1.65
CA VAL A 163 1.02 -11.43 -1.95
C VAL A 163 1.08 -11.70 -3.46
N ALA A 164 0.55 -10.78 -4.27
CA ALA A 164 0.60 -10.91 -5.73
C ALA A 164 2.03 -10.98 -6.27
N GLU A 165 2.97 -10.18 -5.71
CA GLU A 165 4.38 -10.24 -6.07
C GLU A 165 4.98 -11.64 -5.85
N LEU A 166 4.68 -12.25 -4.69
CA LEU A 166 5.16 -13.57 -4.35
C LEU A 166 4.50 -14.66 -5.20
N GLU A 167 3.18 -14.58 -5.41
CA GLU A 167 2.42 -15.51 -6.25
C GLU A 167 2.84 -15.49 -7.73
N MET A 168 3.37 -14.36 -8.21
CA MET A 168 3.85 -14.21 -9.58
C MET A 168 5.33 -14.58 -9.74
N HIS A 169 6.03 -14.84 -8.64
CA HIS A 169 7.44 -15.17 -8.70
C HIS A 169 7.63 -16.64 -9.14
N PRO A 170 8.32 -16.91 -10.27
CA PRO A 170 8.39 -18.25 -10.84
C PRO A 170 9.13 -19.27 -9.98
N LEU A 171 9.95 -18.80 -9.04
CA LEU A 171 10.72 -19.62 -8.10
C LEU A 171 10.11 -19.67 -6.71
N ASP A 172 8.92 -19.11 -6.48
CA ASP A 172 8.20 -19.27 -5.22
C ASP A 172 7.33 -20.54 -5.29
N THR A 173 7.50 -21.42 -4.34
CA THR A 173 6.82 -22.73 -4.30
C THR A 173 5.56 -22.73 -3.45
N LEU A 174 5.30 -21.63 -2.71
CA LEU A 174 4.11 -21.51 -1.87
C LEU A 174 2.92 -20.99 -2.66
N ASP A 175 1.76 -21.64 -2.47
CA ASP A 175 0.45 -21.16 -2.90
C ASP A 175 -0.19 -20.35 -1.77
N ARG A 176 -0.37 -19.04 -1.98
CA ARG A 176 -1.01 -18.11 -1.03
C ARG A 176 -2.42 -17.71 -1.45
N THR A 177 -2.98 -18.33 -2.49
CA THR A 177 -4.31 -17.98 -3.02
C THR A 177 -5.41 -18.15 -1.98
N ARG A 178 -5.37 -19.24 -1.20
CA ARG A 178 -6.29 -19.48 -0.10
C ARG A 178 -6.16 -18.43 0.99
N MET A 179 -4.94 -18.11 1.42
CA MET A 179 -4.66 -17.08 2.40
C MET A 179 -5.18 -15.71 1.93
N ALA A 180 -4.92 -15.35 0.66
CA ALA A 180 -5.40 -14.10 0.08
C ALA A 180 -6.92 -13.98 0.15
N GLN A 181 -7.65 -15.08 -0.07
CA GLN A 181 -9.11 -15.10 -0.07
C GLN A 181 -9.69 -15.11 1.33
N GLU A 182 -9.24 -16.02 2.22
CA GLU A 182 -9.89 -16.34 3.49
C GLU A 182 -9.35 -15.48 4.65
N GLU A 183 -8.05 -15.16 4.66
CA GLU A 183 -7.39 -14.48 5.78
C GLU A 183 -7.10 -13.01 5.50
N LEU A 184 -6.73 -12.66 4.25
CA LEU A 184 -6.39 -11.30 3.87
C LEU A 184 -7.53 -10.55 3.17
N GLY A 185 -8.69 -11.20 2.98
CA GLY A 185 -9.93 -10.59 2.55
C GLY A 185 -9.93 -10.03 1.13
N LEU A 186 -9.25 -10.69 0.18
CA LEU A 186 -9.19 -10.25 -1.23
C LEU A 186 -10.59 -9.98 -1.83
N GLY A 187 -11.62 -10.67 -1.34
CA GLY A 187 -13.01 -10.50 -1.75
C GLY A 187 -13.59 -9.10 -1.49
N TYR A 188 -13.13 -8.39 -0.47
CA TYR A 188 -13.57 -7.04 -0.14
C TYR A 188 -13.17 -5.99 -1.17
N CYS A 189 -12.13 -6.24 -1.96
CA CYS A 189 -11.70 -5.32 -3.01
C CYS A 189 -12.71 -5.29 -4.16
N ASN A 190 -13.30 -4.15 -4.45
CA ASN A 190 -14.27 -3.93 -5.54
C ASN A 190 -13.68 -3.23 -6.78
N ILE A 191 -12.34 -3.19 -6.88
CA ILE A 191 -11.62 -2.77 -8.11
C ILE A 191 -11.88 -1.31 -8.52
N THR A 192 -12.06 -0.39 -7.56
CA THR A 192 -12.27 1.05 -7.84
C THR A 192 -11.02 1.81 -8.31
N LYS A 193 -9.83 1.18 -8.29
CA LYS A 193 -8.54 1.73 -8.72
C LYS A 193 -7.99 2.91 -7.90
N CYS A 194 -8.65 3.34 -6.83
CA CYS A 194 -8.17 4.43 -5.98
C CYS A 194 -6.73 4.22 -5.48
N CYS A 195 -6.35 2.99 -5.13
CA CYS A 195 -5.00 2.64 -4.71
C CYS A 195 -3.95 2.80 -5.82
N THR A 196 -4.32 2.54 -7.08
CA THR A 196 -3.45 2.77 -8.25
C THR A 196 -3.24 4.26 -8.50
N GLU A 197 -4.32 5.05 -8.41
CA GLU A 197 -4.30 6.48 -8.66
C GLU A 197 -3.49 7.26 -7.62
N SER A 198 -3.52 6.82 -6.36
CA SER A 198 -2.79 7.48 -5.26
C SER A 198 -1.31 7.03 -5.15
N CYS A 199 -0.86 6.07 -5.95
CA CYS A 199 0.50 5.54 -5.83
C CYS A 199 1.56 6.51 -6.38
N PRO A 200 2.47 7.06 -5.55
CA PRO A 200 3.49 8.02 -6.01
C PRO A 200 4.58 7.36 -6.88
N GLU A 201 4.75 6.04 -6.81
CA GLU A 201 5.66 5.26 -7.66
C GLU A 201 4.96 4.70 -8.90
N HIS A 202 3.72 5.12 -9.17
CA HIS A 202 2.91 4.74 -10.34
C HIS A 202 2.76 3.22 -10.53
N ILE A 203 2.70 2.47 -9.42
CA ILE A 203 2.44 1.03 -9.45
C ILE A 203 0.98 0.81 -9.83
N LYS A 204 0.74 0.03 -10.85
CA LYS A 204 -0.61 -0.37 -11.28
C LYS A 204 -1.18 -1.46 -10.37
N ILE A 205 -1.38 -1.10 -9.09
CA ILE A 205 -1.75 -2.04 -8.02
C ILE A 205 -3.00 -2.85 -8.39
N THR A 206 -4.03 -2.18 -8.89
CA THR A 206 -5.28 -2.86 -9.26
C THR A 206 -5.10 -3.79 -10.45
N ASP A 207 -4.55 -3.26 -11.56
CA ASP A 207 -4.51 -3.99 -12.82
C ASP A 207 -3.46 -5.12 -12.82
N ASN A 208 -2.29 -4.86 -12.22
CA ASN A 208 -1.17 -5.80 -12.29
C ASN A 208 -1.06 -6.73 -11.06
N ALA A 209 -1.68 -6.37 -9.92
CA ALA A 209 -1.65 -7.19 -8.71
C ALA A 209 -3.02 -7.75 -8.32
N LEU A 210 -4.00 -6.87 -8.03
CA LEU A 210 -5.27 -7.32 -7.43
C LEU A 210 -6.15 -8.12 -8.40
N ILE A 211 -6.28 -7.67 -9.65
CA ILE A 211 -7.06 -8.40 -10.66
C ILE A 211 -6.43 -9.78 -10.93
N PRO A 212 -5.13 -9.90 -11.27
CA PRO A 212 -4.51 -11.21 -11.48
C PRO A 212 -4.55 -12.12 -10.25
N LEU A 213 -4.46 -11.56 -9.04
CA LEU A 213 -4.60 -12.35 -7.82
C LEU A 213 -6.03 -12.90 -7.65
N LYS A 214 -7.06 -12.10 -7.95
CA LYS A 214 -8.46 -12.54 -7.97
C LYS A 214 -8.70 -13.63 -9.01
N GLU A 215 -8.15 -13.48 -10.21
CA GLU A 215 -8.24 -14.49 -11.27
C GLU A 215 -7.62 -15.82 -10.82
N ARG A 216 -6.43 -15.80 -10.21
CA ARG A 216 -5.78 -17.01 -9.67
C ARG A 216 -6.64 -17.72 -8.62
N VAL A 217 -7.27 -16.97 -7.71
CA VAL A 217 -8.18 -17.52 -6.70
C VAL A 217 -9.41 -18.19 -7.36
N VAL A 218 -9.96 -17.57 -8.41
CA VAL A 218 -11.07 -18.12 -9.18
C VAL A 218 -10.65 -19.41 -9.91
N ASP A 219 -9.48 -19.42 -10.55
CA ASP A 219 -8.94 -20.57 -11.27
C ASP A 219 -8.74 -21.78 -10.35
N VAL A 220 -8.20 -21.55 -9.15
CA VAL A 220 -8.02 -22.65 -8.16
C VAL A 220 -9.36 -23.27 -7.77
N LYS A 221 -10.41 -22.46 -7.66
CA LYS A 221 -11.72 -22.89 -7.16
C LYS A 221 -12.64 -23.47 -8.24
N TYR A 222 -12.57 -22.93 -9.46
CA TYR A 222 -13.55 -23.18 -10.53
C TYR A 222 -12.97 -23.83 -11.79
N ASP A 223 -11.64 -24.01 -11.88
CA ASP A 223 -11.02 -24.69 -13.02
C ASP A 223 -11.43 -26.17 -13.04
N PRO A 224 -12.26 -26.61 -14.03
CA PRO A 224 -12.76 -27.97 -14.10
C PRO A 224 -11.64 -29.00 -14.35
N VAL A 225 -10.54 -28.59 -14.99
CA VAL A 225 -9.39 -29.45 -15.27
C VAL A 225 -8.60 -29.71 -13.99
N LYS A 226 -8.34 -28.67 -13.20
CA LYS A 226 -7.71 -28.80 -11.88
C LYS A 226 -8.59 -29.58 -10.90
N TRP A 227 -9.90 -29.35 -10.92
CA TRP A 227 -10.85 -30.08 -10.09
C TRP A 227 -10.86 -31.60 -10.44
N LEU A 228 -10.88 -31.94 -11.73
CA LEU A 228 -10.77 -33.33 -12.17
C LEU A 228 -9.42 -33.95 -11.76
N GLY A 229 -8.31 -33.24 -11.97
CA GLY A 229 -6.97 -33.68 -11.59
C GLY A 229 -6.82 -33.96 -10.12
N ASN A 230 -7.38 -33.10 -9.27
CA ASN A 230 -7.39 -33.28 -7.82
C ASN A 230 -8.25 -34.49 -7.39
N LYS A 231 -9.40 -34.72 -8.02
CA LYS A 231 -10.21 -35.93 -7.77
C LYS A 231 -9.49 -37.22 -8.13
N ILE A 232 -8.75 -37.25 -9.24
CA ILE A 232 -7.98 -38.43 -9.69
C ILE A 232 -6.82 -38.68 -8.71
N ARG A 233 -6.10 -37.64 -8.27
CA ARG A 233 -4.99 -37.74 -7.32
C ARG A 233 -5.41 -38.27 -5.94
N VAL A 234 -6.57 -37.81 -5.43
CA VAL A 234 -7.14 -38.30 -4.17
C VAL A 234 -7.61 -39.75 -4.24
N ARG A 235 -8.01 -40.24 -5.42
CA ARG A 235 -8.33 -41.68 -5.64
C ARG A 235 -7.09 -42.57 -5.64
N SER A 236 -6.00 -42.11 -6.28
CA SER A 236 -4.73 -42.86 -6.36
C SER A 236 -3.95 -42.93 -5.05
N SER A 237 -4.30 -42.14 -4.04
CA SER A 237 -3.65 -42.19 -2.71
C SER A 237 -4.43 -43.00 -1.66
N LYS A 238 -5.53 -43.64 -2.06
CA LYS A 238 -6.37 -44.52 -1.21
C LYS A 238 -6.30 -46.01 -1.58
N ASP A 239 -5.55 -46.32 -2.58
CA ASP A 239 -5.13 -47.67 -2.95
C ASP A 239 -3.65 -47.89 -2.61
#